data_614f4a164484b5165e1d95f46e6c81fc
#
_entry.id   614f4a164484b5165e1d95f46e6c81fc
#
_cell.length_a   1.000
_cell.length_b   1.000
_cell.length_c   1.000
_cell.angle_alpha   90.00
_cell.angle_beta   90.00
_cell.angle_gamma   90.00
#
_symmetry.space_group_name_H-M   'P 1'
#
loop_
_entity.id
_entity.type
_entity.pdbx_description
1 polymer ?
#
loop_
_entity_poly.entity_id
_entity_poly.type
_entity_poly.pdbx_seq_one_letter_code
_entity_poly.pdbx_strand_id
1 'polypeptide(L)'
;MRIVQKYGGSSVKDADRIRAVAGRIAARHREGHELAVVVSAMGRTTDDLIALAEAVVGDRRREPAFAREMDMLLSTGEQVSIALLAMALKALGVPAVSLTGWQAGILTEAVHERARIRAVDAKKLRALLAERTVAIVAGFQGITAGGEITTLGRGGSDTTAVALAVALGADRCEIYTDVPGVYTTDPRIEPRARLLPTVTYDEMLELAHLGAGVLHPRSVELAKRYQMPLFVGSSYTDEGGTLIVETRSTRPEDVRHERSTGAASYAQDRSASTELKARTAAEAPGASDSTGAHPGASSENAGGLEDDRVVSGVALDKAVARLTLVGLSLRPTTLADLFEALAAAGVNVDIIIHTTRNDGTTDVAFSVQEDDVDRARAVLDGLQATLGHAAVEVEADLAKVSIVGAGMATRPGVAATMFRLLADAGIPVKMVSTSEIKVSAVIPRALGADAVRMLHDGFGLGEENGLGRLAARIAEAAE
;
A
#
# COMPACT_ATOMS: atom_id res chain seq x y z
N MET A 1 -4.05 17.65 18.64
CA MET A 1 -3.32 16.71 17.77
C MET A 1 -2.98 17.40 16.47
N ARG A 2 -1.85 17.05 15.87
CA ARG A 2 -1.52 17.40 14.49
C ARG A 2 -1.91 16.25 13.57
N ILE A 3 -2.77 16.50 12.62
CA ILE A 3 -3.33 15.47 11.75
C ILE A 3 -3.11 15.90 10.29
N VAL A 4 -2.67 14.95 9.46
CA VAL A 4 -2.70 15.12 8.01
C VAL A 4 -3.87 14.32 7.48
N GLN A 5 -4.78 14.98 6.76
CA GLN A 5 -5.93 14.35 6.13
C GLN A 5 -5.75 14.31 4.62
N LYS A 6 -6.15 13.21 3.97
CA LYS A 6 -6.20 13.14 2.50
C LYS A 6 -7.60 12.81 2.04
N TYR A 7 -8.06 13.53 1.02
CA TYR A 7 -9.34 13.27 0.36
C TYR A 7 -9.11 12.92 -1.11
N GLY A 8 -9.63 11.75 -1.53
CA GLY A 8 -9.54 11.25 -2.90
C GLY A 8 -10.43 12.03 -3.88
N GLY A 9 -10.26 11.80 -5.18
CA GLY A 9 -11.03 12.49 -6.23
C GLY A 9 -12.54 12.31 -6.11
N SER A 10 -13.01 11.11 -5.76
CA SER A 10 -14.44 10.83 -5.48
C SER A 10 -14.98 11.65 -4.30
N SER A 11 -14.14 11.96 -3.33
CA SER A 11 -14.49 12.74 -2.13
C SER A 11 -14.70 14.23 -2.42
N VAL A 12 -14.10 14.75 -3.48
CA VAL A 12 -14.15 16.17 -3.89
C VAL A 12 -14.68 16.36 -5.32
N LYS A 13 -15.45 15.39 -5.85
CA LYS A 13 -15.85 15.33 -7.26
C LYS A 13 -16.76 16.46 -7.73
N ASP A 14 -17.45 17.12 -6.83
CA ASP A 14 -18.42 18.18 -7.10
C ASP A 14 -18.51 19.18 -5.93
N ALA A 15 -19.26 20.27 -6.13
CA ALA A 15 -19.39 21.34 -5.14
C ALA A 15 -20.02 20.87 -3.82
N ASP A 16 -20.99 19.94 -3.87
CA ASP A 16 -21.63 19.41 -2.67
C ASP A 16 -20.67 18.59 -1.84
N ARG A 17 -19.84 17.78 -2.50
CA ARG A 17 -18.79 16.99 -1.85
C ARG A 17 -17.71 17.89 -1.24
N ILE A 18 -17.28 18.94 -1.94
CA ILE A 18 -16.33 19.91 -1.40
C ILE A 18 -16.90 20.59 -0.15
N ARG A 19 -18.20 20.98 -0.14
CA ARG A 19 -18.86 21.55 1.05
C ARG A 19 -18.92 20.55 2.20
N ALA A 20 -19.23 19.28 1.94
CA ALA A 20 -19.27 18.24 2.96
C ALA A 20 -17.88 18.01 3.58
N VAL A 21 -16.84 17.91 2.75
CA VAL A 21 -15.43 17.78 3.20
C VAL A 21 -15.02 19.02 4.01
N ALA A 22 -15.34 20.23 3.55
CA ALA A 22 -15.05 21.46 4.29
C ALA A 22 -15.74 21.48 5.66
N GLY A 23 -16.99 21.01 5.76
CA GLY A 23 -17.71 20.87 7.03
C GLY A 23 -17.02 19.95 8.01
N ARG A 24 -16.53 18.78 7.53
CA ARG A 24 -15.77 17.81 8.35
C ARG A 24 -14.45 18.40 8.83
N ILE A 25 -13.68 19.04 7.95
CA ILE A 25 -12.42 19.70 8.32
C ILE A 25 -12.67 20.81 9.33
N ALA A 26 -13.72 21.63 9.14
CA ALA A 26 -14.10 22.69 10.04
C ALA A 26 -14.48 22.18 11.44
N ALA A 27 -15.15 21.06 11.55
CA ALA A 27 -15.47 20.41 12.82
C ALA A 27 -14.18 20.03 13.57
N ARG A 28 -13.27 19.31 12.89
CA ARG A 28 -11.98 18.89 13.48
C ARG A 28 -11.09 20.08 13.87
N HIS A 29 -11.12 21.15 13.07
CA HIS A 29 -10.39 22.39 13.40
C HIS A 29 -10.95 23.07 14.67
N ARG A 30 -12.28 23.09 14.86
CA ARG A 30 -12.94 23.64 16.07
C ARG A 30 -12.64 22.80 17.31
N GLU A 31 -12.41 21.48 17.17
CA GLU A 31 -11.96 20.59 18.25
C GLU A 31 -10.51 20.88 18.70
N GLY A 32 -9.83 21.80 18.07
CA GLY A 32 -8.49 22.23 18.46
C GLY A 32 -7.36 21.50 17.72
N HIS A 33 -7.65 20.72 16.68
CA HIS A 33 -6.61 20.04 15.90
C HIS A 33 -5.86 20.98 14.96
N GLU A 34 -4.56 20.75 14.76
CA GLU A 34 -3.76 21.31 13.69
C GLU A 34 -3.91 20.44 12.45
N LEU A 35 -4.38 21.01 11.33
CA LEU A 35 -4.76 20.24 10.15
C LEU A 35 -3.98 20.67 8.90
N ALA A 36 -3.27 19.71 8.29
CA ALA A 36 -2.83 19.78 6.90
C ALA A 36 -3.71 18.83 6.07
N VAL A 37 -4.20 19.31 4.94
CA VAL A 37 -5.16 18.55 4.11
C VAL A 37 -4.60 18.38 2.72
N VAL A 38 -4.49 17.14 2.25
CA VAL A 38 -4.09 16.81 0.88
C VAL A 38 -5.33 16.44 0.07
N VAL A 39 -5.48 16.99 -1.11
CA VAL A 39 -6.58 16.64 -2.00
C VAL A 39 -6.08 16.20 -3.37
N SER A 40 -6.82 15.24 -3.96
CA SER A 40 -6.65 14.84 -5.36
C SER A 40 -7.44 15.76 -6.28
N ALA A 41 -7.21 15.65 -7.59
CA ALA A 41 -8.04 16.28 -8.60
C ALA A 41 -9.52 15.83 -8.48
N MET A 42 -10.46 16.66 -8.90
CA MET A 42 -11.90 16.41 -8.78
C MET A 42 -12.34 15.27 -9.69
N GLY A 43 -12.98 14.25 -9.14
CA GLY A 43 -13.61 13.17 -9.89
C GLY A 43 -12.69 12.54 -10.92
N ARG A 44 -12.96 12.74 -12.21
CA ARG A 44 -12.20 12.21 -13.35
C ARG A 44 -11.31 13.23 -14.04
N THR A 45 -11.07 14.38 -13.44
CA THR A 45 -10.29 15.47 -14.08
C THR A 45 -8.94 14.99 -14.61
N THR A 46 -8.23 14.14 -13.89
CA THR A 46 -6.94 13.60 -14.38
C THR A 46 -7.10 12.78 -15.66
N ASP A 47 -8.12 11.90 -15.73
CA ASP A 47 -8.43 11.13 -16.94
C ASP A 47 -8.84 12.04 -18.10
N ASP A 48 -9.64 13.07 -17.82
CA ASP A 48 -10.08 14.03 -18.84
C ASP A 48 -8.92 14.86 -19.40
N LEU A 49 -7.96 15.25 -18.56
CA LEU A 49 -6.73 15.93 -18.99
C LEU A 49 -5.82 15.01 -19.83
N ILE A 50 -5.74 13.72 -19.47
CA ILE A 50 -5.03 12.72 -20.29
C ILE A 50 -5.70 12.57 -21.65
N ALA A 51 -7.02 12.42 -21.67
CA ALA A 51 -7.79 12.32 -22.93
C ALA A 51 -7.64 13.56 -23.79
N LEU A 52 -7.60 14.76 -23.19
CA LEU A 52 -7.36 16.01 -23.90
C LEU A 52 -5.96 16.04 -24.54
N ALA A 53 -4.92 15.60 -23.82
CA ALA A 53 -3.58 15.49 -24.37
C ALA A 53 -3.54 14.50 -25.53
N GLU A 54 -4.19 13.35 -25.40
CA GLU A 54 -4.29 12.34 -26.47
C GLU A 54 -5.01 12.89 -27.70
N ALA A 55 -6.05 13.69 -27.51
CA ALA A 55 -6.75 14.35 -28.61
C ALA A 55 -5.87 15.36 -29.39
N VAL A 56 -4.87 15.97 -28.70
CA VAL A 56 -3.96 16.96 -29.32
C VAL A 56 -2.78 16.28 -30.02
N VAL A 57 -2.15 15.26 -29.42
CA VAL A 57 -0.88 14.69 -29.93
C VAL A 57 -1.00 13.21 -30.32
N GLY A 58 -2.15 12.57 -30.13
CA GLY A 58 -2.38 11.16 -30.39
C GLY A 58 -1.55 10.26 -29.47
N ASP A 59 -1.24 9.05 -29.93
CA ASP A 59 -0.44 8.06 -29.21
C ASP A 59 0.98 8.55 -28.85
N ARG A 60 1.44 9.60 -29.50
CA ARG A 60 2.74 10.24 -29.22
C ARG A 60 2.84 10.77 -27.79
N ARG A 61 1.73 10.98 -27.07
CA ARG A 61 1.71 11.35 -25.65
C ARG A 61 2.62 10.46 -24.81
N ARG A 62 2.78 9.20 -25.19
CA ARG A 62 3.60 8.21 -24.47
C ARG A 62 5.10 8.32 -24.77
N GLU A 63 5.50 9.15 -25.74
CA GLU A 63 6.90 9.40 -26.01
C GLU A 63 7.56 10.19 -24.88
N PRO A 64 8.80 9.88 -24.47
CA PRO A 64 9.48 10.57 -23.36
C PRO A 64 9.57 12.09 -23.53
N ALA A 65 9.55 12.58 -24.77
CA ALA A 65 9.60 14.01 -25.08
C ALA A 65 8.39 14.80 -24.56
N PHE A 66 7.26 14.15 -24.31
CA PHE A 66 6.03 14.79 -23.80
C PHE A 66 5.85 14.68 -22.30
N ALA A 67 6.64 13.85 -21.61
CA ALA A 67 6.44 13.54 -20.17
C ALA A 67 6.47 14.80 -19.28
N ARG A 68 7.37 15.76 -19.58
CA ARG A 68 7.43 17.04 -18.86
C ARG A 68 6.14 17.87 -19.01
N GLU A 69 5.61 17.95 -20.22
CA GLU A 69 4.39 18.73 -20.50
C GLU A 69 3.16 18.02 -19.94
N MET A 70 3.17 16.69 -19.86
CA MET A 70 2.14 15.92 -19.16
C MET A 70 2.12 16.25 -17.69
N ASP A 71 3.26 16.32 -17.01
CA ASP A 71 3.34 16.72 -15.59
C ASP A 71 2.82 18.15 -15.39
N MET A 72 3.18 19.09 -16.26
CA MET A 72 2.66 20.44 -16.23
C MET A 72 1.12 20.46 -16.35
N LEU A 73 0.57 19.73 -17.32
CA LEU A 73 -0.87 19.64 -17.57
C LEU A 73 -1.60 18.99 -16.38
N LEU A 74 -1.16 17.81 -15.97
CA LEU A 74 -1.83 17.03 -14.92
C LEU A 74 -1.81 17.73 -13.56
N SER A 75 -0.75 18.48 -13.25
CA SER A 75 -0.63 19.23 -11.99
C SER A 75 -1.71 20.30 -11.80
N THR A 76 -2.42 20.70 -12.85
CA THR A 76 -3.48 21.70 -12.77
C THR A 76 -4.76 21.17 -12.09
N GLY A 77 -5.01 19.87 -12.15
CA GLY A 77 -6.22 19.27 -11.60
C GLY A 77 -6.39 19.49 -10.09
N GLU A 78 -5.32 19.23 -9.32
CA GLU A 78 -5.33 19.46 -7.87
C GLU A 78 -5.34 20.95 -7.51
N GLN A 79 -4.84 21.83 -8.37
CA GLN A 79 -4.87 23.27 -8.10
C GLN A 79 -6.31 23.79 -8.05
N VAL A 80 -7.20 23.25 -8.87
CA VAL A 80 -8.64 23.56 -8.81
C VAL A 80 -9.22 23.09 -7.47
N SER A 81 -8.94 21.86 -7.08
CA SER A 81 -9.49 21.25 -5.86
C SER A 81 -9.07 22.01 -4.60
N ILE A 82 -7.78 22.36 -4.47
CA ILE A 82 -7.27 23.07 -3.28
C ILE A 82 -7.85 24.47 -3.16
N ALA A 83 -8.01 25.17 -4.28
CA ALA A 83 -8.57 26.51 -4.28
C ALA A 83 -10.05 26.51 -3.85
N LEU A 84 -10.86 25.62 -4.42
CA LEU A 84 -12.29 25.50 -4.07
C LEU A 84 -12.47 25.08 -2.60
N LEU A 85 -11.69 24.14 -2.10
CA LEU A 85 -11.76 23.71 -0.70
C LEU A 85 -11.35 24.83 0.26
N ALA A 86 -10.31 25.62 -0.10
CA ALA A 86 -9.91 26.78 0.69
C ALA A 86 -11.01 27.84 0.76
N MET A 87 -11.70 28.11 -0.37
CA MET A 87 -12.85 29.02 -0.40
C MET A 87 -14.01 28.50 0.47
N ALA A 88 -14.31 27.21 0.40
CA ALA A 88 -15.38 26.60 1.20
C ALA A 88 -15.07 26.68 2.71
N LEU A 89 -13.83 26.44 3.14
CA LEU A 89 -13.42 26.59 4.56
C LEU A 89 -13.50 28.03 5.03
N LYS A 90 -13.04 29.00 4.22
CA LYS A 90 -13.17 30.43 4.54
C LYS A 90 -14.62 30.86 4.67
N ALA A 91 -15.52 30.35 3.84
CA ALA A 91 -16.95 30.59 3.95
C ALA A 91 -17.56 30.04 5.26
N LEU A 92 -16.93 29.02 5.87
CA LEU A 92 -17.28 28.48 7.21
C LEU A 92 -16.56 29.20 8.37
N GLY A 93 -15.84 30.30 8.09
CA GLY A 93 -15.06 31.06 9.09
C GLY A 93 -13.78 30.39 9.55
N VAL A 94 -13.26 29.38 8.80
CA VAL A 94 -12.03 28.68 9.12
C VAL A 94 -10.88 29.26 8.30
N PRO A 95 -9.79 29.75 8.94
CA PRO A 95 -8.60 30.19 8.22
C PRO A 95 -8.00 29.04 7.41
N ALA A 96 -7.81 29.24 6.11
CA ALA A 96 -7.29 28.21 5.22
C ALA A 96 -6.45 28.80 4.10
N VAL A 97 -5.39 28.12 3.69
CA VAL A 97 -4.51 28.49 2.58
C VAL A 97 -4.29 27.30 1.66
N SER A 98 -4.51 27.49 0.36
CA SER A 98 -4.20 26.52 -0.67
C SER A 98 -2.75 26.63 -1.10
N LEU A 99 -2.06 25.49 -1.24
CA LEU A 99 -0.66 25.37 -1.61
C LEU A 99 -0.48 24.29 -2.65
N THR A 100 0.21 24.61 -3.72
CA THR A 100 0.70 23.60 -4.67
C THR A 100 1.78 22.73 -4.01
N GLY A 101 2.13 21.59 -4.62
CA GLY A 101 3.15 20.70 -4.07
C GLY A 101 4.49 21.41 -3.81
N TRP A 102 4.93 22.26 -4.74
CA TRP A 102 6.17 23.02 -4.57
C TRP A 102 6.05 24.14 -3.53
N GLN A 103 4.90 24.81 -3.41
CA GLN A 103 4.67 25.80 -2.35
C GLN A 103 4.63 25.18 -0.96
N ALA A 104 4.26 23.89 -0.86
CA ALA A 104 4.31 23.09 0.34
C ALA A 104 5.71 22.51 0.63
N GLY A 105 6.69 22.73 -0.26
CA GLY A 105 8.07 22.31 -0.10
C GLY A 105 8.35 20.85 -0.50
N ILE A 106 7.53 20.24 -1.37
CA ILE A 106 7.72 18.85 -1.83
C ILE A 106 8.77 18.83 -2.94
N LEU A 107 9.97 18.32 -2.61
CA LEU A 107 11.06 18.11 -3.55
C LEU A 107 11.04 16.67 -4.09
N THR A 108 11.22 16.54 -5.39
CA THR A 108 11.21 15.25 -6.11
C THR A 108 12.51 15.02 -6.88
N GLU A 109 12.68 13.78 -7.33
CA GLU A 109 13.70 13.46 -8.34
C GLU A 109 13.26 13.96 -9.74
N ALA A 110 14.24 14.11 -10.63
CA ALA A 110 14.00 14.58 -11.99
C ALA A 110 13.54 13.43 -12.93
N VAL A 111 12.40 12.83 -12.56
CA VAL A 111 11.74 11.77 -13.36
C VAL A 111 10.28 12.18 -13.51
N HIS A 112 9.85 12.41 -14.74
CA HIS A 112 8.46 12.80 -15.02
C HIS A 112 7.49 11.63 -14.92
N GLU A 113 6.19 11.92 -14.67
CA GLU A 113 5.05 10.99 -14.55
C GLU A 113 5.11 10.00 -13.38
N ARG A 114 6.28 9.72 -12.78
CA ARG A 114 6.48 8.76 -11.70
C ARG A 114 7.58 9.16 -10.72
N ALA A 115 7.73 10.45 -10.47
CA ALA A 115 8.75 10.97 -9.58
C ALA A 115 8.63 10.39 -8.15
N ARG A 116 9.77 10.31 -7.45
CA ARG A 116 9.82 9.99 -6.02
C ARG A 116 10.08 11.25 -5.22
N ILE A 117 9.42 11.34 -4.07
CA ILE A 117 9.67 12.42 -3.11
C ILE A 117 11.04 12.20 -2.49
N ARG A 118 11.93 13.19 -2.62
CA ARG A 118 13.28 13.19 -2.03
C ARG A 118 13.32 13.83 -0.66
N ALA A 119 12.56 14.92 -0.50
CA ALA A 119 12.49 15.67 0.75
C ALA A 119 11.21 16.50 0.80
N VAL A 120 10.86 16.94 2.01
CA VAL A 120 9.78 17.93 2.24
C VAL A 120 10.31 19.01 3.16
N ASP A 121 10.40 20.27 2.67
CA ASP A 121 10.63 21.44 3.54
C ASP A 121 9.32 21.91 4.15
N ALA A 122 9.00 21.40 5.33
CA ALA A 122 7.75 21.67 6.02
C ALA A 122 7.72 23.00 6.80
N LYS A 123 8.70 23.90 6.65
CA LYS A 123 8.77 25.16 7.44
C LYS A 123 7.53 26.02 7.28
N LYS A 124 7.11 26.25 6.04
CA LYS A 124 5.89 27.03 5.73
C LYS A 124 4.63 26.40 6.29
N LEU A 125 4.52 25.06 6.15
CA LEU A 125 3.38 24.33 6.70
C LEU A 125 3.33 24.42 8.23
N ARG A 126 4.48 24.25 8.92
CA ARG A 126 4.54 24.39 10.39
C ARG A 126 4.13 25.78 10.86
N ALA A 127 4.54 26.84 10.15
CA ALA A 127 4.15 28.21 10.46
C ALA A 127 2.63 28.41 10.36
N LEU A 128 2.00 27.94 9.26
CA LEU A 128 0.56 28.02 9.08
C LEU A 128 -0.21 27.27 10.16
N LEU A 129 0.23 26.05 10.49
CA LEU A 129 -0.40 25.23 11.54
C LEU A 129 -0.29 25.90 12.93
N ALA A 130 0.84 26.53 13.24
CA ALA A 130 1.04 27.28 14.49
C ALA A 130 0.09 28.49 14.60
N GLU A 131 -0.25 29.10 13.46
CA GLU A 131 -1.24 30.18 13.35
C GLU A 131 -2.69 29.67 13.28
N ARG A 132 -2.92 28.37 13.54
CA ARG A 132 -4.25 27.74 13.44
C ARG A 132 -4.87 27.89 12.06
N THR A 133 -4.07 27.98 11.01
CA THR A 133 -4.51 28.04 9.62
C THR A 133 -4.42 26.64 9.00
N VAL A 134 -5.53 26.16 8.40
CA VAL A 134 -5.57 24.90 7.68
C VAL A 134 -4.75 25.01 6.39
N ALA A 135 -3.72 24.19 6.26
CA ALA A 135 -2.91 24.11 5.04
C ALA A 135 -3.50 23.08 4.08
N ILE A 136 -3.99 23.53 2.92
CA ILE A 136 -4.57 22.64 1.89
C ILE A 136 -3.54 22.46 0.79
N VAL A 137 -3.04 21.25 0.60
CA VAL A 137 -1.93 20.93 -0.31
C VAL A 137 -2.44 20.12 -1.49
N ALA A 138 -2.03 20.52 -2.69
CA ALA A 138 -2.23 19.72 -3.89
C ALA A 138 -1.42 18.42 -3.78
N GLY A 139 -2.11 17.28 -3.78
CA GLY A 139 -1.47 15.97 -3.85
C GLY A 139 -0.84 15.70 -5.20
N PHE A 140 -0.22 14.53 -5.35
CA PHE A 140 0.26 13.99 -6.63
C PHE A 140 1.43 14.74 -7.30
N GLN A 141 1.85 15.91 -6.82
CA GLN A 141 2.80 16.80 -7.48
C GLN A 141 3.91 17.30 -6.57
N GLY A 142 5.05 17.63 -7.16
CA GLY A 142 6.20 18.28 -6.50
C GLY A 142 7.05 19.03 -7.50
N ILE A 143 8.26 19.41 -7.08
CA ILE A 143 9.22 20.15 -7.89
C ILE A 143 10.60 19.51 -7.79
N THR A 144 11.34 19.49 -8.88
CA THR A 144 12.75 19.09 -8.88
C THR A 144 13.64 20.19 -8.33
N ALA A 145 14.89 19.89 -8.00
CA ALA A 145 15.89 20.90 -7.65
C ALA A 145 16.14 21.93 -8.76
N GLY A 146 15.87 21.55 -10.01
CA GLY A 146 15.96 22.43 -11.20
C GLY A 146 14.72 23.30 -11.44
N GLY A 147 13.68 23.19 -10.58
CA GLY A 147 12.45 23.99 -10.72
C GLY A 147 11.40 23.40 -11.65
N GLU A 148 11.58 22.16 -12.12
CA GLU A 148 10.61 21.48 -13.00
C GLU A 148 9.51 20.81 -12.17
N ILE A 149 8.26 20.99 -12.60
CA ILE A 149 7.11 20.31 -12.00
C ILE A 149 7.16 18.83 -12.37
N THR A 150 6.86 17.99 -11.40
CA THR A 150 6.77 16.54 -11.58
C THR A 150 5.52 15.99 -10.95
N THR A 151 4.99 14.89 -11.50
CA THR A 151 3.92 14.11 -10.89
C THR A 151 4.45 12.78 -10.35
N LEU A 152 3.76 12.26 -9.32
CA LEU A 152 4.20 11.09 -8.56
C LEU A 152 3.66 9.76 -9.10
N GLY A 153 2.81 9.80 -10.11
CA GLY A 153 2.12 8.63 -10.63
C GLY A 153 0.97 8.13 -9.74
N ARG A 154 0.48 6.92 -10.00
CA ARG A 154 -0.65 6.33 -9.25
C ARG A 154 -0.39 6.31 -7.75
N GLY A 155 -1.42 6.60 -6.95
CA GLY A 155 -1.31 6.72 -5.49
C GLY A 155 -0.49 7.92 -5.00
N GLY A 156 -0.17 8.87 -5.89
CA GLY A 156 0.66 10.02 -5.58
C GLY A 156 0.10 10.90 -4.46
N SER A 157 -1.22 11.09 -4.38
CA SER A 157 -1.84 11.88 -3.31
C SER A 157 -1.75 11.19 -1.94
N ASP A 158 -1.88 9.85 -1.88
CA ASP A 158 -1.68 9.08 -0.64
C ASP A 158 -0.22 9.18 -0.18
N THR A 159 0.71 9.03 -1.13
CA THR A 159 2.15 9.18 -0.86
C THR A 159 2.49 10.61 -0.39
N THR A 160 1.86 11.63 -1.00
CA THR A 160 1.99 13.04 -0.56
C THR A 160 1.54 13.21 0.88
N ALA A 161 0.36 12.68 1.24
CA ALA A 161 -0.19 12.82 2.58
C ALA A 161 0.72 12.19 3.65
N VAL A 162 1.19 10.97 3.39
CA VAL A 162 2.11 10.29 4.32
C VAL A 162 3.45 11.04 4.43
N ALA A 163 4.02 11.51 3.31
CA ALA A 163 5.26 12.28 3.32
C ALA A 163 5.12 13.58 4.12
N LEU A 164 4.00 14.29 3.97
CA LEU A 164 3.69 15.48 4.77
C LEU A 164 3.49 15.15 6.25
N ALA A 165 2.79 14.05 6.56
CA ALA A 165 2.58 13.63 7.94
C ALA A 165 3.92 13.33 8.64
N VAL A 166 4.82 12.62 7.97
CA VAL A 166 6.18 12.36 8.46
C VAL A 166 6.96 13.66 8.66
N ALA A 167 6.98 14.54 7.64
CA ALA A 167 7.74 15.78 7.69
C ALA A 167 7.23 16.78 8.75
N LEU A 168 5.93 16.77 9.02
CA LEU A 168 5.29 17.58 10.05
C LEU A 168 5.42 16.99 11.46
N GLY A 169 5.80 15.71 11.60
CA GLY A 169 5.70 14.97 12.85
C GLY A 169 4.23 14.86 13.31
N ALA A 170 3.32 14.59 12.39
CA ALA A 170 1.91 14.46 12.70
C ALA A 170 1.65 13.26 13.62
N ASP A 171 0.62 13.33 14.46
CA ASP A 171 0.22 12.22 15.31
C ASP A 171 -0.37 11.07 14.48
N ARG A 172 -1.04 11.41 13.37
CA ARG A 172 -1.71 10.44 12.50
C ARG A 172 -1.88 11.00 11.09
N CYS A 173 -1.86 10.12 10.08
CA CYS A 173 -2.30 10.41 8.71
C CYS A 173 -3.64 9.72 8.46
N GLU A 174 -4.67 10.47 8.10
CA GLU A 174 -6.02 9.98 7.84
C GLU A 174 -6.28 10.03 6.33
N ILE A 175 -6.61 8.88 5.73
CA ILE A 175 -6.91 8.76 4.30
C ILE A 175 -8.40 8.47 4.15
N TYR A 176 -9.12 9.44 3.58
CA TYR A 176 -10.54 9.35 3.32
C TYR A 176 -10.80 9.01 1.86
N THR A 177 -11.57 7.94 1.67
CA THR A 177 -11.92 7.39 0.36
C THR A 177 -13.43 7.10 0.28
N ASP A 178 -13.88 6.37 -0.73
CA ASP A 178 -15.29 5.99 -0.92
C ASP A 178 -15.70 4.72 -0.16
N VAL A 179 -14.73 4.06 0.50
CA VAL A 179 -15.01 2.87 1.34
C VAL A 179 -14.76 3.16 2.82
N PRO A 180 -15.46 2.48 3.74
CA PRO A 180 -15.31 2.70 5.18
C PRO A 180 -13.94 2.32 5.75
N GLY A 181 -13.17 1.47 5.08
CA GLY A 181 -11.85 1.02 5.51
C GLY A 181 -11.43 -0.26 4.80
N VAL A 182 -10.58 -1.06 5.43
CA VAL A 182 -10.07 -2.34 4.91
C VAL A 182 -10.97 -3.46 5.40
N TYR A 183 -11.41 -4.32 4.49
CA TYR A 183 -12.27 -5.46 4.76
C TYR A 183 -11.51 -6.78 4.68
N THR A 184 -12.06 -7.83 5.28
CA THR A 184 -11.54 -9.21 5.20
C THR A 184 -11.49 -9.74 3.76
N THR A 185 -12.31 -9.20 2.86
CA THR A 185 -12.24 -9.32 1.40
C THR A 185 -13.11 -8.23 0.76
N ASP A 186 -13.21 -8.19 -0.57
CA ASP A 186 -14.09 -7.24 -1.28
C ASP A 186 -15.58 -7.53 -0.98
N PRO A 187 -16.32 -6.62 -0.33
CA PRO A 187 -17.73 -6.82 -0.01
C PRO A 187 -18.64 -7.03 -1.24
N ARG A 188 -18.18 -6.61 -2.43
CA ARG A 188 -18.90 -6.82 -3.70
C ARG A 188 -18.81 -8.27 -4.17
N ILE A 189 -17.79 -9.01 -3.71
CA ILE A 189 -17.59 -10.44 -4.01
C ILE A 189 -18.22 -11.29 -2.91
N GLU A 190 -17.97 -10.93 -1.63
CA GLU A 190 -18.49 -11.64 -0.46
C GLU A 190 -19.20 -10.65 0.49
N PRO A 191 -20.53 -10.60 0.48
CA PRO A 191 -21.29 -9.66 1.31
C PRO A 191 -21.09 -9.81 2.83
N ARG A 192 -20.59 -10.97 3.28
CA ARG A 192 -20.24 -11.21 4.70
C ARG A 192 -18.84 -10.70 5.06
N ALA A 193 -18.15 -10.03 4.14
CA ALA A 193 -16.88 -9.41 4.42
C ALA A 193 -17.01 -8.40 5.56
N ARG A 194 -16.08 -8.45 6.52
CA ARG A 194 -16.10 -7.61 7.72
C ARG A 194 -15.05 -6.53 7.65
N LEU A 195 -15.38 -5.34 8.17
CA LEU A 195 -14.42 -4.28 8.35
C LEU A 195 -13.37 -4.68 9.40
N LEU A 196 -12.10 -4.52 9.07
CA LEU A 196 -10.98 -4.76 9.98
C LEU A 196 -10.71 -3.49 10.78
N PRO A 197 -10.86 -3.48 12.10
CA PRO A 197 -10.62 -2.28 12.90
C PRO A 197 -9.13 -1.90 12.93
N THR A 198 -8.25 -2.90 12.89
CA THR A 198 -6.80 -2.71 12.89
C THR A 198 -6.14 -3.72 11.94
N VAL A 199 -5.12 -3.25 11.21
CA VAL A 199 -4.31 -4.06 10.29
C VAL A 199 -2.85 -3.65 10.48
N THR A 200 -1.91 -4.61 10.40
CA THR A 200 -0.48 -4.26 10.42
C THR A 200 -0.04 -3.67 9.08
N TYR A 201 1.09 -2.92 9.08
CA TYR A 201 1.63 -2.40 7.81
C TYR A 201 1.93 -3.52 6.81
N ASP A 202 2.43 -4.67 7.27
CA ASP A 202 2.77 -5.80 6.41
C ASP A 202 1.52 -6.41 5.78
N GLU A 203 0.48 -6.65 6.56
CA GLU A 203 -0.80 -7.11 6.03
C GLU A 203 -1.40 -6.11 5.05
N MET A 204 -1.35 -4.81 5.37
CA MET A 204 -1.85 -3.78 4.47
C MET A 204 -1.06 -3.70 3.16
N LEU A 205 0.27 -3.87 3.21
CA LEU A 205 1.12 -3.93 2.01
C LEU A 205 0.71 -5.09 1.11
N GLU A 206 0.54 -6.28 1.68
CA GLU A 206 0.11 -7.45 0.90
C GLU A 206 -1.30 -7.27 0.32
N LEU A 207 -2.26 -6.79 1.13
CA LEU A 207 -3.62 -6.50 0.65
C LEU A 207 -3.61 -5.44 -0.46
N ALA A 208 -2.79 -4.41 -0.35
CA ALA A 208 -2.67 -3.34 -1.35
C ALA A 208 -2.04 -3.84 -2.66
N HIS A 209 -1.02 -4.69 -2.60
CA HIS A 209 -0.41 -5.32 -3.78
C HIS A 209 -1.35 -6.31 -4.48
N LEU A 210 -2.25 -6.93 -3.72
CA LEU A 210 -3.19 -7.95 -4.20
C LEU A 210 -4.52 -7.37 -4.72
N GLY A 211 -4.61 -6.05 -4.90
CA GLY A 211 -5.75 -5.42 -5.55
C GLY A 211 -6.89 -5.00 -4.61
N ALA A 212 -6.68 -4.95 -3.30
CA ALA A 212 -7.68 -4.43 -2.35
C ALA A 212 -8.07 -2.96 -2.63
N GLY A 213 -7.25 -2.22 -3.40
CA GLY A 213 -7.58 -0.91 -3.97
C GLY A 213 -7.83 0.23 -2.99
N VAL A 214 -7.68 -0.02 -1.68
CA VAL A 214 -8.00 0.96 -0.62
C VAL A 214 -6.86 1.96 -0.44
N LEU A 215 -5.61 1.48 -0.43
CA LEU A 215 -4.39 2.28 -0.35
C LEU A 215 -3.40 1.85 -1.42
N HIS A 216 -2.57 2.80 -1.86
CA HIS A 216 -1.47 2.46 -2.76
C HIS A 216 -0.28 1.91 -1.95
N PRO A 217 0.37 0.79 -2.37
CA PRO A 217 1.49 0.16 -1.64
C PRO A 217 2.58 1.14 -1.24
N ARG A 218 2.97 2.04 -2.14
CA ARG A 218 4.02 3.05 -1.92
C ARG A 218 3.75 3.98 -0.73
N SER A 219 2.48 4.31 -0.44
CA SER A 219 2.11 5.10 0.73
C SER A 219 2.23 4.30 2.03
N VAL A 220 1.88 3.01 1.98
CA VAL A 220 2.00 2.10 3.13
C VAL A 220 3.46 1.79 3.45
N GLU A 221 4.31 1.55 2.42
CA GLU A 221 5.77 1.40 2.59
C GLU A 221 6.39 2.61 3.30
N LEU A 222 5.99 3.81 2.86
CA LEU A 222 6.47 5.05 3.47
C LEU A 222 6.01 5.17 4.92
N ALA A 223 4.76 4.85 5.20
CA ALA A 223 4.20 4.86 6.55
C ALA A 223 4.91 3.85 7.46
N LYS A 224 5.10 2.61 6.99
CA LYS A 224 5.86 1.57 7.70
C LYS A 224 7.27 2.03 8.04
N ARG A 225 8.00 2.55 7.05
CA ARG A 225 9.38 3.02 7.22
C ARG A 225 9.54 4.07 8.32
N TYR A 226 8.56 4.95 8.47
CA TYR A 226 8.60 6.06 9.44
C TYR A 226 7.66 5.84 10.62
N GLN A 227 7.09 4.66 10.76
CA GLN A 227 6.15 4.30 11.84
C GLN A 227 5.02 5.34 11.98
N MET A 228 4.49 5.81 10.82
CA MET A 228 3.41 6.78 10.76
C MET A 228 2.07 6.06 10.83
N PRO A 229 1.29 6.19 11.93
CA PRO A 229 -0.02 5.58 12.01
C PRO A 229 -0.93 6.11 10.90
N LEU A 230 -1.55 5.19 10.15
CA LEU A 230 -2.54 5.53 9.13
C LEU A 230 -3.92 5.18 9.64
N PHE A 231 -4.87 6.03 9.32
CA PHE A 231 -6.29 5.71 9.47
C PHE A 231 -6.94 5.79 8.09
N VAL A 232 -7.73 4.78 7.76
CA VAL A 232 -8.51 4.75 6.52
C VAL A 232 -9.99 4.77 6.87
N GLY A 233 -10.74 5.67 6.27
CA GLY A 233 -12.17 5.79 6.52
C GLY A 233 -12.94 6.35 5.33
N SER A 234 -14.26 6.31 5.44
CA SER A 234 -15.15 6.87 4.42
C SER A 234 -15.18 8.40 4.47
N SER A 235 -15.15 9.03 3.29
CA SER A 235 -15.46 10.46 3.16
C SER A 235 -16.96 10.74 3.11
N TYR A 236 -17.81 9.70 3.06
CA TYR A 236 -19.26 9.78 2.94
C TYR A 236 -19.98 9.56 4.26
N THR A 237 -19.42 8.73 5.15
CA THR A 237 -19.98 8.38 6.46
C THR A 237 -18.94 8.59 7.54
N ASP A 238 -19.38 8.70 8.80
CA ASP A 238 -18.50 8.76 9.97
C ASP A 238 -18.39 7.40 10.67
N GLU A 239 -18.90 6.35 10.02
CA GLU A 239 -18.93 5.00 10.55
C GLU A 239 -17.64 4.24 10.25
N GLY A 240 -17.11 3.57 11.26
CA GLY A 240 -16.00 2.64 11.11
C GLY A 240 -14.66 3.31 10.84
N GLY A 241 -13.80 2.55 10.23
CA GLY A 241 -12.44 2.90 9.87
C GLY A 241 -11.47 1.79 10.21
N THR A 242 -10.32 1.81 9.55
CA THR A 242 -9.23 0.87 9.81
C THR A 242 -7.99 1.65 10.24
N LEU A 243 -7.43 1.29 11.40
CA LEU A 243 -6.14 1.78 11.85
C LEU A 243 -5.03 0.85 11.32
N ILE A 244 -3.98 1.42 10.74
CA ILE A 244 -2.83 0.69 10.21
C ILE A 244 -1.60 1.10 11.02
N VAL A 245 -1.01 0.12 11.70
CA VAL A 245 0.08 0.29 12.67
C VAL A 245 1.05 -0.90 12.62
N GLU A 246 2.12 -0.87 13.40
CA GLU A 246 3.10 -1.97 13.46
C GLU A 246 2.51 -3.24 14.07
N THR A 247 1.77 -3.11 15.17
CA THR A 247 1.16 -4.24 15.87
C THR A 247 -0.33 -4.01 16.10
N ARG A 248 -1.14 -5.06 16.06
CA ARG A 248 -2.59 -4.99 16.29
C ARG A 248 -2.98 -4.68 17.74
N SER A 249 -2.06 -4.86 18.69
CA SER A 249 -2.27 -4.51 20.09
C SER A 249 -2.27 -3.00 20.34
N THR A 250 -1.83 -2.20 19.36
CA THR A 250 -1.83 -0.74 19.47
C THR A 250 -3.26 -0.21 19.43
N ARG A 251 -3.75 0.31 20.56
CA ARG A 251 -5.07 0.97 20.61
C ARG A 251 -4.95 2.39 20.04
N PRO A 252 -6.05 2.96 19.51
CA PRO A 252 -6.05 4.34 19.02
C PRO A 252 -5.58 5.37 20.05
N GLU A 253 -5.79 5.10 21.33
CA GLU A 253 -5.33 5.90 22.47
C GLU A 253 -3.83 5.74 22.77
N ASP A 254 -3.25 4.59 22.48
CA ASP A 254 -1.83 4.27 22.76
C ASP A 254 -0.88 4.92 21.75
N VAL A 255 -1.36 5.26 20.55
CA VAL A 255 -0.61 5.91 19.48
C VAL A 255 0.03 7.25 19.91
N ARG A 256 -0.48 7.86 20.99
CA ARG A 256 0.08 9.11 21.55
C ARG A 256 1.33 8.88 22.42
N HIS A 257 1.47 7.72 23.08
CA HIS A 257 2.53 7.49 24.07
C HIS A 257 3.84 6.98 23.44
N GLU A 258 3.77 6.13 22.43
CA GLU A 258 4.97 5.54 21.81
C GLU A 258 5.85 6.54 21.06
N ARG A 259 5.29 7.67 20.59
CA ARG A 259 6.06 8.70 19.86
C ARG A 259 6.94 9.59 20.73
N SER A 260 6.68 9.70 22.02
CA SER A 260 7.52 10.52 22.92
C SER A 260 8.89 9.88 23.16
N THR A 261 9.03 8.57 22.99
CA THR A 261 10.27 7.83 23.19
C THR A 261 11.07 7.55 21.92
N GLY A 262 10.40 7.45 20.75
CA GLY A 262 11.06 7.14 19.46
C GLY A 262 11.62 8.35 18.71
N ALA A 263 11.01 9.54 18.86
CA ALA A 263 11.44 10.74 18.14
C ALA A 263 12.79 11.32 18.63
N ALA A 264 13.19 11.00 19.86
CA ALA A 264 14.45 11.44 20.42
C ALA A 264 15.68 10.68 19.86
N SER A 265 15.52 9.43 19.41
CA SER A 265 16.64 8.63 18.89
C SER A 265 17.02 8.96 17.45
N TYR A 266 16.06 9.40 16.61
CA TYR A 266 16.31 9.68 15.19
C TYR A 266 16.92 11.06 14.89
N ALA A 267 16.84 12.02 15.84
CA ALA A 267 17.47 13.32 15.69
C ALA A 267 18.98 13.28 15.96
N GLN A 268 19.48 12.27 16.68
CA GLN A 268 20.90 12.14 17.05
C GLN A 268 21.75 11.39 16.01
N ASP A 269 21.15 10.62 15.09
CA ASP A 269 21.92 9.79 14.14
C ASP A 269 22.41 10.55 12.89
N ARG A 270 22.12 11.84 12.76
CA ARG A 270 22.63 12.70 11.67
C ARG A 270 23.93 13.45 12.00
N SER A 271 24.39 13.42 13.25
CA SER A 271 25.67 14.02 13.65
C SER A 271 26.81 13.01 13.84
N ALA A 272 26.53 11.70 13.75
CA ALA A 272 27.48 10.64 14.08
C ALA A 272 28.20 10.01 12.86
N SER A 273 28.05 10.53 11.66
CA SER A 273 28.72 9.98 10.48
C SER A 273 30.10 10.57 10.17
N THR A 274 30.72 11.30 11.09
CA THR A 274 32.07 11.88 10.86
C THR A 274 33.14 11.40 11.84
N GLU A 275 32.80 10.67 12.91
CA GLU A 275 33.81 10.19 13.86
C GLU A 275 33.56 8.74 14.31
N LEU A 276 33.90 7.76 13.49
CA LEU A 276 34.13 6.39 13.96
C LEU A 276 35.38 5.78 13.34
N LYS A 277 36.55 6.21 13.82
CA LYS A 277 37.78 5.38 13.90
C LYS A 277 38.33 5.51 15.29
N ALA A 278 38.50 4.35 15.94
CA ALA A 278 39.15 4.08 17.23
C ALA A 278 38.25 4.05 18.47
N ARG A 279 37.87 2.85 18.89
CA ARG A 279 38.31 2.25 20.16
C ARG A 279 37.67 0.87 20.36
N THR A 280 38.58 -0.12 20.38
CA THR A 280 38.32 -1.50 20.82
C THR A 280 38.37 -1.63 22.33
N ALA A 281 37.61 -2.60 22.85
CA ALA A 281 37.79 -3.41 24.07
C ALA A 281 37.51 -2.78 25.45
N ALA A 282 36.56 -3.33 26.18
CA ALA A 282 36.73 -4.10 27.41
C ALA A 282 35.46 -4.13 28.30
N GLU A 283 35.11 -5.35 28.73
CA GLU A 283 34.58 -5.74 30.05
C GLU A 283 33.08 -5.58 30.39
N ALA A 284 32.42 -6.74 30.49
CA ALA A 284 31.33 -6.99 31.42
C ALA A 284 31.86 -7.19 32.84
N PRO A 285 31.11 -6.97 33.93
CA PRO A 285 30.28 -8.02 34.52
C PRO A 285 29.05 -7.54 35.37
N GLY A 286 28.21 -8.51 35.78
CA GLY A 286 27.54 -8.49 37.07
C GLY A 286 26.03 -8.61 37.08
N ALA A 287 25.55 -9.84 37.32
CA ALA A 287 24.17 -10.12 37.73
C ALA A 287 23.92 -9.71 39.20
N SER A 288 22.73 -9.27 39.52
CA SER A 288 22.16 -9.41 40.88
C SER A 288 20.66 -9.53 40.86
N ASP A 289 20.19 -10.61 41.46
CA ASP A 289 18.83 -10.94 41.89
C ASP A 289 18.21 -9.88 42.81
N SER A 290 16.92 -9.63 42.67
CA SER A 290 16.06 -9.30 43.81
C SER A 290 14.61 -9.65 43.53
N THR A 291 14.14 -10.70 44.20
CA THR A 291 12.76 -11.12 44.43
C THR A 291 11.97 -10.07 45.22
N GLY A 292 10.76 -9.77 44.75
CA GLY A 292 9.79 -8.95 45.49
C GLY A 292 8.37 -9.26 45.02
N ALA A 293 7.68 -10.15 45.74
CA ALA A 293 6.29 -10.48 45.55
C ALA A 293 5.38 -9.41 46.18
N HIS A 294 4.32 -8.99 45.46
CA HIS A 294 3.11 -8.40 46.04
C HIS A 294 1.87 -8.98 45.39
N PRO A 295 0.79 -9.22 46.16
CA PRO A 295 -0.37 -9.99 45.76
C PRO A 295 -1.57 -9.12 45.35
N GLY A 296 -2.39 -9.68 44.45
CA GLY A 296 -3.81 -9.47 44.39
C GLY A 296 -4.33 -8.26 43.61
N ALA A 297 -4.63 -8.50 42.33
CA ALA A 297 -5.73 -7.79 41.67
C ALA A 297 -6.49 -8.80 40.79
N SER A 298 -7.82 -8.78 41.01
CA SER A 298 -8.84 -9.65 40.47
C SER A 298 -8.78 -9.79 38.92
N SER A 299 -8.85 -11.06 38.52
CA SER A 299 -9.02 -11.51 37.14
C SER A 299 -10.45 -11.23 36.68
N GLU A 300 -10.61 -10.23 35.79
CA GLU A 300 -11.71 -10.17 34.82
C GLU A 300 -11.20 -9.46 33.57
N ASN A 301 -11.21 -10.16 32.42
CA ASN A 301 -10.75 -9.85 31.08
C ASN A 301 -9.31 -10.27 30.74
N ALA A 302 -9.02 -11.55 30.82
CA ALA A 302 -7.98 -12.17 30.04
C ALA A 302 -8.49 -12.41 28.60
N GLY A 303 -8.58 -11.39 27.78
CA GLY A 303 -8.46 -11.53 26.34
C GLY A 303 -7.05 -12.07 26.09
N GLY A 304 -6.92 -13.19 25.35
CA GLY A 304 -5.64 -13.85 25.15
C GLY A 304 -4.60 -12.86 24.64
N LEU A 305 -3.38 -12.94 25.18
CA LEU A 305 -2.24 -12.10 24.81
C LEU A 305 -1.76 -12.35 23.35
N GLU A 306 -2.24 -13.41 22.69
CA GLU A 306 -1.98 -13.71 21.30
C GLU A 306 -3.27 -13.49 20.49
N ASP A 307 -3.15 -12.71 19.39
CA ASP A 307 -4.25 -12.59 18.40
C ASP A 307 -4.42 -13.95 17.73
N ASP A 308 -5.50 -14.64 18.04
CA ASP A 308 -5.80 -15.97 17.51
C ASP A 308 -6.08 -15.98 15.98
N ARG A 309 -6.19 -14.83 15.32
CA ARG A 309 -6.48 -14.73 13.90
C ARG A 309 -5.22 -14.98 13.06
N VAL A 310 -5.14 -16.17 12.50
CA VAL A 310 -4.02 -16.58 11.64
C VAL A 310 -4.13 -15.94 10.25
N VAL A 311 -5.37 -15.84 9.72
CA VAL A 311 -5.68 -15.21 8.43
C VAL A 311 -6.55 -13.99 8.69
N SER A 312 -6.14 -12.85 8.12
CA SER A 312 -6.80 -11.55 8.26
C SER A 312 -7.74 -11.27 7.11
N GLY A 313 -7.41 -11.78 5.92
CA GLY A 313 -8.20 -11.49 4.74
C GLY A 313 -7.83 -12.36 3.54
N VAL A 314 -8.72 -12.29 2.53
CA VAL A 314 -8.56 -12.90 1.21
C VAL A 314 -8.59 -11.80 0.17
N ALA A 315 -7.58 -11.77 -0.68
CA ALA A 315 -7.47 -10.81 -1.78
C ALA A 315 -7.48 -11.52 -3.14
N LEU A 316 -7.99 -10.84 -4.17
CA LEU A 316 -8.10 -11.34 -5.53
C LEU A 316 -7.54 -10.32 -6.52
N ASP A 317 -6.47 -10.69 -7.21
CA ASP A 317 -5.97 -9.99 -8.40
C ASP A 317 -6.49 -10.70 -9.65
N LYS A 318 -7.28 -9.99 -10.48
CA LYS A 318 -7.97 -10.55 -11.67
C LYS A 318 -7.19 -10.37 -12.96
N ALA A 319 -6.06 -9.70 -12.94
CA ALA A 319 -5.34 -9.29 -14.14
C ALA A 319 -3.95 -9.95 -14.21
N VAL A 320 -3.90 -11.26 -14.08
CA VAL A 320 -2.65 -12.03 -14.05
C VAL A 320 -2.52 -12.90 -15.31
N ALA A 321 -1.33 -12.91 -15.89
CA ALA A 321 -0.94 -13.81 -16.95
C ALA A 321 0.34 -14.57 -16.57
N ARG A 322 0.49 -15.79 -17.06
CA ARG A 322 1.70 -16.61 -16.94
C ARG A 322 2.42 -16.67 -18.28
N LEU A 323 3.71 -16.39 -18.26
CA LEU A 323 4.61 -16.67 -19.38
C LEU A 323 5.56 -17.80 -18.99
N THR A 324 5.79 -18.72 -19.92
CA THR A 324 6.72 -19.85 -19.71
C THR A 324 7.69 -19.91 -20.87
N LEU A 325 8.98 -19.78 -20.55
CA LEU A 325 10.05 -20.09 -21.49
C LEU A 325 10.38 -21.56 -21.36
N VAL A 326 10.26 -22.27 -22.46
CA VAL A 326 10.40 -23.74 -22.54
C VAL A 326 11.76 -24.10 -23.09
N GLY A 327 12.48 -25.02 -22.42
CA GLY A 327 13.68 -25.63 -22.95
C GLY A 327 14.92 -24.71 -22.96
N LEU A 328 15.07 -23.84 -21.96
CA LEU A 328 16.25 -23.00 -21.78
C LEU A 328 17.52 -23.82 -21.48
N SER A 329 18.63 -23.44 -22.10
CA SER A 329 19.96 -23.92 -21.69
C SER A 329 20.47 -23.05 -20.54
N LEU A 330 20.55 -23.61 -19.31
CA LEU A 330 21.03 -22.88 -18.15
C LEU A 330 22.52 -22.58 -18.21
N ARG A 331 22.85 -21.31 -18.32
CA ARG A 331 24.14 -20.74 -17.99
C ARG A 331 23.98 -19.93 -16.71
N PRO A 332 25.04 -19.66 -15.94
CA PRO A 332 24.96 -18.87 -14.72
C PRO A 332 24.28 -17.49 -14.91
N THR A 333 24.39 -16.91 -16.12
CA THR A 333 23.82 -15.59 -16.46
C THR A 333 22.39 -15.65 -16.99
N THR A 334 21.86 -16.81 -17.37
CA THR A 334 20.57 -16.93 -18.08
C THR A 334 19.40 -16.22 -17.36
N LEU A 335 19.28 -16.39 -16.06
CA LEU A 335 18.22 -15.74 -15.29
C LEU A 335 18.47 -14.24 -15.13
N ALA A 336 19.75 -13.83 -14.96
CA ALA A 336 20.09 -12.41 -14.88
C ALA A 336 19.77 -11.70 -16.20
N ASP A 337 20.25 -12.25 -17.34
CA ASP A 337 20.00 -11.70 -18.68
C ASP A 337 18.49 -11.56 -18.96
N LEU A 338 17.69 -12.57 -18.56
CA LEU A 338 16.23 -12.57 -18.72
C LEU A 338 15.56 -11.44 -17.90
N PHE A 339 15.81 -11.41 -16.60
CA PHE A 339 15.09 -10.49 -15.72
C PHE A 339 15.62 -9.05 -15.80
N GLU A 340 16.89 -8.84 -16.15
CA GLU A 340 17.42 -7.50 -16.45
C GLU A 340 16.74 -6.90 -17.68
N ALA A 341 16.54 -7.70 -18.74
CA ALA A 341 15.87 -7.23 -19.95
C ALA A 341 14.37 -6.91 -19.70
N LEU A 342 13.67 -7.74 -18.92
CA LEU A 342 12.28 -7.45 -18.53
C LEU A 342 12.20 -6.17 -17.67
N ALA A 343 13.11 -6.02 -16.72
CA ALA A 343 13.18 -4.83 -15.86
C ALA A 343 13.48 -3.55 -16.68
N ALA A 344 14.41 -3.63 -17.65
CA ALA A 344 14.72 -2.51 -18.56
C ALA A 344 13.52 -2.10 -19.41
N ALA A 345 12.67 -3.06 -19.78
CA ALA A 345 11.41 -2.81 -20.48
C ALA A 345 10.26 -2.34 -19.55
N GLY A 346 10.50 -2.24 -18.25
CA GLY A 346 9.50 -1.83 -17.27
C GLY A 346 8.43 -2.89 -16.99
N VAL A 347 8.73 -4.17 -17.22
CA VAL A 347 7.86 -5.31 -16.88
C VAL A 347 8.13 -5.74 -15.45
N ASN A 348 7.08 -5.75 -14.61
CA ASN A 348 7.17 -6.26 -13.25
C ASN A 348 6.81 -7.74 -13.20
N VAL A 349 7.67 -8.55 -12.57
CA VAL A 349 7.49 -9.99 -12.42
C VAL A 349 7.19 -10.29 -10.94
N ASP A 350 6.17 -11.12 -10.68
CA ASP A 350 5.74 -11.45 -9.30
C ASP A 350 6.16 -12.87 -8.89
N ILE A 351 5.57 -13.92 -9.46
CA ILE A 351 5.88 -15.31 -9.14
C ILE A 351 6.86 -15.86 -10.17
N ILE A 352 7.94 -16.50 -9.71
CA ILE A 352 8.91 -17.15 -10.59
C ILE A 352 8.99 -18.63 -10.21
N ILE A 353 8.81 -19.52 -11.20
CA ILE A 353 8.96 -20.96 -11.06
C ILE A 353 10.04 -21.43 -12.03
N HIS A 354 10.99 -22.16 -11.54
CA HIS A 354 12.10 -22.72 -12.28
C HIS A 354 12.07 -24.26 -12.16
N THR A 355 12.01 -24.95 -13.29
CA THR A 355 11.90 -26.40 -13.32
C THR A 355 12.96 -26.99 -14.26
N THR A 356 13.87 -27.80 -13.74
CA THR A 356 14.86 -28.50 -14.54
C THR A 356 14.25 -29.81 -15.09
N ARG A 357 14.42 -30.04 -16.38
CA ARG A 357 13.97 -31.23 -17.09
C ARG A 357 15.02 -32.33 -17.03
N ASN A 358 14.62 -33.57 -17.32
CA ASN A 358 15.51 -34.74 -17.35
C ASN A 358 16.57 -34.68 -18.47
N ASP A 359 16.35 -33.88 -19.51
CA ASP A 359 17.26 -33.68 -20.64
C ASP A 359 18.32 -32.59 -20.36
N GLY A 360 18.35 -32.03 -19.17
CA GLY A 360 19.26 -30.97 -18.77
C GLY A 360 18.83 -29.56 -19.19
N THR A 361 17.70 -29.42 -19.87
CA THR A 361 17.07 -28.12 -20.14
C THR A 361 16.23 -27.66 -18.97
N THR A 362 15.79 -26.42 -19.01
CA THR A 362 15.00 -25.80 -17.94
C THR A 362 13.82 -25.03 -18.50
N ASP A 363 12.70 -25.11 -17.79
CA ASP A 363 11.57 -24.21 -18.00
C ASP A 363 11.58 -23.13 -16.93
N VAL A 364 11.36 -21.91 -17.36
CA VAL A 364 11.17 -20.76 -16.45
C VAL A 364 9.80 -20.18 -16.70
N ALA A 365 8.91 -20.32 -15.72
CA ALA A 365 7.58 -19.72 -15.74
C ALA A 365 7.54 -18.54 -14.77
N PHE A 366 6.90 -17.46 -15.17
CA PHE A 366 6.68 -16.33 -14.29
C PHE A 366 5.34 -15.64 -14.57
N SER A 367 4.82 -14.95 -13.55
CA SER A 367 3.59 -14.18 -13.68
C SER A 367 3.87 -12.70 -13.86
N VAL A 368 3.05 -12.05 -14.70
CA VAL A 368 3.03 -10.61 -14.95
C VAL A 368 1.60 -10.10 -14.88
N GLN A 369 1.43 -8.78 -14.81
CA GLN A 369 0.13 -8.17 -15.07
C GLN A 369 -0.27 -8.35 -16.53
N GLU A 370 -1.55 -8.51 -16.79
CA GLU A 370 -2.07 -8.76 -18.15
C GLU A 370 -1.68 -7.65 -19.14
N ASP A 371 -1.66 -6.40 -18.69
CA ASP A 371 -1.25 -5.23 -19.47
C ASP A 371 0.24 -5.25 -19.89
N ASP A 372 1.05 -6.07 -19.24
CA ASP A 372 2.48 -6.20 -19.52
C ASP A 372 2.81 -7.37 -20.47
N VAL A 373 1.83 -8.21 -20.82
CA VAL A 373 2.04 -9.44 -21.60
C VAL A 373 2.71 -9.15 -22.95
N ASP A 374 2.17 -8.22 -23.72
CA ASP A 374 2.71 -7.90 -25.06
C ASP A 374 4.13 -7.37 -24.99
N ARG A 375 4.41 -6.53 -23.99
CA ARG A 375 5.75 -5.98 -23.75
C ARG A 375 6.73 -7.05 -23.31
N ALA A 376 6.31 -7.93 -22.38
CA ALA A 376 7.11 -9.06 -21.93
C ALA A 376 7.44 -9.98 -23.11
N ARG A 377 6.43 -10.33 -23.92
CA ARG A 377 6.61 -11.20 -25.10
C ARG A 377 7.60 -10.63 -26.09
N ALA A 378 7.51 -9.32 -26.42
CA ALA A 378 8.45 -8.67 -27.32
C ALA A 378 9.89 -8.76 -26.81
N VAL A 379 10.11 -8.61 -25.49
CA VAL A 379 11.44 -8.79 -24.88
C VAL A 379 11.93 -10.23 -25.03
N LEU A 380 11.07 -11.21 -24.74
CA LEU A 380 11.41 -12.64 -24.81
C LEU A 380 11.74 -13.07 -26.25
N ASP A 381 10.96 -12.63 -27.22
CA ASP A 381 11.21 -12.90 -28.65
C ASP A 381 12.58 -12.32 -29.07
N GLY A 382 12.94 -11.14 -28.60
CA GLY A 382 14.26 -10.52 -28.82
C GLY A 382 15.43 -11.27 -28.18
N LEU A 383 15.18 -12.01 -27.10
CA LEU A 383 16.19 -12.77 -26.37
C LEU A 383 16.34 -14.23 -26.86
N GLN A 384 15.54 -14.68 -27.83
CA GLN A 384 15.55 -16.09 -28.27
C GLN A 384 16.95 -16.57 -28.69
N ALA A 385 17.69 -15.77 -29.44
CA ALA A 385 19.04 -16.11 -29.89
C ALA A 385 20.04 -16.20 -28.73
N THR A 386 19.84 -15.42 -27.66
CA THR A 386 20.73 -15.34 -26.49
C THR A 386 20.42 -16.44 -25.49
N LEU A 387 19.16 -16.68 -25.19
CA LEU A 387 18.70 -17.62 -24.17
C LEU A 387 18.49 -19.03 -24.72
N GLY A 388 18.30 -19.20 -26.05
CA GLY A 388 18.16 -20.49 -26.71
C GLY A 388 16.89 -21.25 -26.34
N HIS A 389 15.84 -20.58 -25.86
CA HIS A 389 14.57 -21.22 -25.54
C HIS A 389 13.85 -21.72 -26.79
N ALA A 390 13.17 -22.86 -26.67
CA ALA A 390 12.45 -23.50 -27.76
C ALA A 390 11.12 -22.81 -28.08
N ALA A 391 10.41 -22.32 -27.06
CA ALA A 391 9.12 -21.66 -27.18
C ALA A 391 8.87 -20.70 -26.01
N VAL A 392 7.99 -19.72 -26.26
CA VAL A 392 7.36 -18.89 -25.23
C VAL A 392 5.86 -19.22 -25.21
N GLU A 393 5.39 -19.80 -24.11
CA GLU A 393 3.96 -20.06 -23.89
C GLU A 393 3.37 -18.94 -23.04
N VAL A 394 2.18 -18.47 -23.43
CA VAL A 394 1.43 -17.45 -22.69
C VAL A 394 0.08 -18.05 -22.28
N GLU A 395 -0.21 -18.02 -20.98
CA GLU A 395 -1.52 -18.35 -20.44
C GLU A 395 -2.12 -17.11 -19.82
N ALA A 396 -3.14 -16.56 -20.46
CA ALA A 396 -3.95 -15.43 -19.99
C ALA A 396 -5.19 -15.95 -19.24
N ASP A 397 -6.12 -15.05 -18.89
CA ASP A 397 -7.36 -15.36 -18.15
C ASP A 397 -7.12 -16.06 -16.80
N LEU A 398 -6.04 -15.67 -16.14
CA LEU A 398 -5.71 -16.11 -14.79
C LEU A 398 -6.07 -15.05 -13.75
N ALA A 399 -6.25 -15.51 -12.53
CA ALA A 399 -6.37 -14.67 -11.35
C ALA A 399 -5.48 -15.21 -10.23
N LYS A 400 -5.00 -14.35 -9.37
CA LYS A 400 -4.24 -14.71 -8.18
C LYS A 400 -5.11 -14.48 -6.95
N VAL A 401 -5.51 -15.58 -6.27
CA VAL A 401 -6.17 -15.53 -4.97
C VAL A 401 -5.14 -15.71 -3.88
N SER A 402 -5.21 -14.89 -2.84
CA SER A 402 -4.22 -14.89 -1.76
C SER A 402 -4.91 -14.78 -0.41
N ILE A 403 -4.46 -15.59 0.55
CA ILE A 403 -4.75 -15.38 1.97
C ILE A 403 -3.62 -14.60 2.61
N VAL A 404 -3.95 -13.66 3.49
CA VAL A 404 -3.00 -12.77 4.16
C VAL A 404 -3.23 -12.80 5.66
N GLY A 405 -2.17 -12.86 6.46
CA GLY A 405 -2.26 -12.79 7.92
C GLY A 405 -0.91 -12.93 8.61
N ALA A 406 -0.64 -12.10 9.60
CA ALA A 406 0.63 -12.08 10.34
C ALA A 406 0.90 -13.36 11.15
N GLY A 407 -0.15 -14.13 11.49
CA GLY A 407 -0.02 -15.38 12.28
C GLY A 407 0.36 -16.62 11.48
N MET A 408 0.52 -16.53 10.15
CA MET A 408 0.70 -17.74 9.30
C MET A 408 2.07 -18.38 9.42
N ALA A 409 3.13 -17.60 9.68
CA ALA A 409 4.49 -18.10 9.81
C ALA A 409 4.69 -19.09 10.95
N THR A 410 3.93 -18.95 12.02
CA THR A 410 4.07 -19.74 13.25
C THR A 410 3.07 -20.88 13.38
N ARG A 411 2.08 -20.98 12.48
CA ARG A 411 1.02 -22.01 12.54
C ARG A 411 1.06 -22.92 11.31
N PRO A 412 1.51 -24.19 11.48
CA PRO A 412 1.46 -25.17 10.39
C PRO A 412 0.00 -25.49 10.01
N GLY A 413 -0.22 -25.88 8.77
CA GLY A 413 -1.54 -26.30 8.28
C GLY A 413 -2.32 -25.24 7.50
N VAL A 414 -1.99 -23.95 7.58
CA VAL A 414 -2.72 -22.86 6.88
C VAL A 414 -2.70 -23.07 5.36
N ALA A 415 -1.53 -23.35 4.79
CA ALA A 415 -1.41 -23.63 3.35
C ALA A 415 -2.16 -24.92 2.96
N ALA A 416 -2.07 -25.97 3.80
CA ALA A 416 -2.80 -27.21 3.57
C ALA A 416 -4.31 -26.99 3.55
N THR A 417 -4.86 -26.22 4.50
CA THR A 417 -6.27 -25.83 4.54
C THR A 417 -6.67 -25.07 3.27
N MET A 418 -5.89 -24.07 2.83
CA MET A 418 -6.15 -23.33 1.60
C MET A 418 -6.25 -24.26 0.39
N PHE A 419 -5.26 -25.13 0.21
CA PHE A 419 -5.24 -26.05 -0.94
C PHE A 419 -6.33 -27.11 -0.85
N ARG A 420 -6.69 -27.60 0.33
CA ARG A 420 -7.83 -28.51 0.52
C ARG A 420 -9.13 -27.85 0.10
N LEU A 421 -9.39 -26.64 0.55
CA LEU A 421 -10.58 -25.87 0.17
C LEU A 421 -10.66 -25.67 -1.35
N LEU A 422 -9.55 -25.28 -2.01
CA LEU A 422 -9.51 -25.13 -3.47
C LEU A 422 -9.77 -26.47 -4.19
N ALA A 423 -9.18 -27.55 -3.70
CA ALA A 423 -9.37 -28.89 -4.27
C ALA A 423 -10.81 -29.40 -4.13
N ASP A 424 -11.42 -29.25 -2.96
CA ASP A 424 -12.80 -29.68 -2.69
C ASP A 424 -13.82 -28.92 -3.57
N ALA A 425 -13.49 -27.68 -3.96
CA ALA A 425 -14.28 -26.90 -4.92
C ALA A 425 -13.93 -27.20 -6.39
N GLY A 426 -13.00 -28.10 -6.67
CA GLY A 426 -12.57 -28.41 -8.02
C GLY A 426 -11.81 -27.28 -8.72
N ILE A 427 -11.18 -26.37 -7.98
CA ILE A 427 -10.45 -25.23 -8.51
C ILE A 427 -8.98 -25.62 -8.76
N PRO A 428 -8.53 -25.71 -10.04
CA PRO A 428 -7.16 -26.09 -10.34
C PRO A 428 -6.20 -24.96 -10.01
N VAL A 429 -5.08 -25.31 -9.35
CA VAL A 429 -4.00 -24.38 -9.03
C VAL A 429 -2.91 -24.48 -10.11
N LYS A 430 -2.52 -23.34 -10.69
CA LYS A 430 -1.53 -23.23 -11.77
C LYS A 430 -0.14 -22.84 -11.27
N MET A 431 -0.07 -21.94 -10.29
CA MET A 431 1.16 -21.51 -9.65
C MET A 431 0.88 -21.25 -8.16
N VAL A 432 1.93 -21.35 -7.36
CA VAL A 432 1.88 -21.07 -5.90
C VAL A 432 3.03 -20.15 -5.53
N SER A 433 2.77 -19.22 -4.63
CA SER A 433 3.79 -18.41 -3.97
C SER A 433 3.46 -18.29 -2.50
N THR A 434 4.48 -18.34 -1.66
CA THR A 434 4.33 -18.23 -0.21
C THR A 434 5.32 -17.21 0.36
N SER A 435 4.91 -16.48 1.39
CA SER A 435 5.76 -15.66 2.26
C SER A 435 5.39 -15.93 3.71
N GLU A 436 6.03 -15.24 4.64
CA GLU A 436 5.73 -15.39 6.08
C GLU A 436 4.27 -15.02 6.42
N ILE A 437 3.67 -14.11 5.67
CA ILE A 437 2.34 -13.57 5.94
C ILE A 437 1.34 -13.76 4.79
N LYS A 438 1.70 -14.52 3.76
CA LYS A 438 0.88 -14.71 2.56
C LYS A 438 1.04 -16.08 1.95
N VAL A 439 -0.08 -16.69 1.52
CA VAL A 439 -0.10 -17.82 0.58
C VAL A 439 -0.95 -17.44 -0.62
N SER A 440 -0.40 -17.56 -1.82
CA SER A 440 -1.04 -17.20 -3.08
C SER A 440 -1.17 -18.41 -4.00
N ALA A 441 -2.31 -18.51 -4.67
CA ALA A 441 -2.56 -19.49 -5.72
C ALA A 441 -3.02 -18.77 -7.00
N VAL A 442 -2.40 -19.07 -8.12
CA VAL A 442 -2.87 -18.63 -9.44
C VAL A 442 -3.84 -19.68 -9.96
N ILE A 443 -5.03 -19.24 -10.34
CA ILE A 443 -6.18 -20.07 -10.74
C ILE A 443 -6.84 -19.49 -11.99
N PRO A 444 -7.71 -20.22 -12.70
CA PRO A 444 -8.50 -19.65 -13.78
C PRO A 444 -9.35 -18.45 -13.29
N ARG A 445 -9.33 -17.35 -14.04
CA ARG A 445 -10.03 -16.10 -13.67
C ARG A 445 -11.51 -16.28 -13.40
N ALA A 446 -12.18 -17.11 -14.19
CA ALA A 446 -13.61 -17.41 -14.05
C ALA A 446 -13.98 -17.95 -12.66
N LEU A 447 -13.04 -18.62 -11.98
CA LEU A 447 -13.24 -19.23 -10.65
C LEU A 447 -12.78 -18.30 -9.50
N GLY A 448 -12.28 -17.12 -9.81
CA GLY A 448 -11.71 -16.22 -8.81
C GLY A 448 -12.69 -15.80 -7.71
N ALA A 449 -13.92 -15.43 -8.08
CA ALA A 449 -14.92 -15.01 -7.10
C ALA A 449 -15.39 -16.17 -6.21
N ASP A 450 -15.50 -17.38 -6.76
CA ASP A 450 -15.87 -18.59 -6.00
C ASP A 450 -14.75 -18.97 -5.03
N ALA A 451 -13.49 -18.90 -5.46
CA ALA A 451 -12.34 -19.12 -4.60
C ALA A 451 -12.32 -18.14 -3.41
N VAL A 452 -12.60 -16.85 -3.64
CA VAL A 452 -12.67 -15.85 -2.57
C VAL A 452 -13.74 -16.22 -1.55
N ARG A 453 -14.97 -16.50 -2.00
CA ARG A 453 -16.09 -16.84 -1.11
C ARG A 453 -15.79 -18.07 -0.26
N MET A 454 -15.28 -19.10 -0.91
CA MET A 454 -14.97 -20.36 -0.26
C MET A 454 -13.81 -20.21 0.75
N LEU A 455 -12.73 -19.52 0.40
CA LEU A 455 -11.63 -19.27 1.31
C LEU A 455 -12.07 -18.37 2.48
N HIS A 456 -12.86 -17.34 2.21
CA HIS A 456 -13.40 -16.46 3.25
C HIS A 456 -14.25 -17.23 4.27
N ASP A 457 -15.12 -18.12 3.79
CA ASP A 457 -15.95 -19.00 4.64
C ASP A 457 -15.09 -20.05 5.35
N GLY A 458 -14.20 -20.71 4.61
CA GLY A 458 -13.34 -21.77 5.13
C GLY A 458 -12.38 -21.32 6.24
N PHE A 459 -11.95 -20.06 6.19
CA PHE A 459 -11.15 -19.44 7.25
C PHE A 459 -11.98 -18.67 8.31
N GLY A 460 -13.32 -18.75 8.24
CA GLY A 460 -14.22 -18.14 9.24
C GLY A 460 -14.17 -16.62 9.29
N LEU A 461 -13.84 -15.94 8.20
CA LEU A 461 -13.60 -14.49 8.18
C LEU A 461 -14.88 -13.66 8.27
N GLY A 462 -16.04 -14.25 8.01
CA GLY A 462 -17.35 -13.62 8.13
C GLY A 462 -17.94 -13.62 9.54
N GLU A 463 -17.36 -14.34 10.50
CA GLU A 463 -17.89 -14.50 11.87
C GLU A 463 -17.05 -13.72 12.89
N GLU A 464 -17.69 -13.14 13.92
CA GLU A 464 -16.99 -12.44 15.00
C GLU A 464 -16.06 -13.35 15.81
N ASN A 465 -16.44 -14.62 15.96
CA ASN A 465 -15.72 -15.66 16.70
C ASN A 465 -15.38 -16.88 15.80
N GLY A 466 -15.06 -16.67 14.54
CA GLY A 466 -14.79 -17.75 13.56
C GLY A 466 -13.63 -18.70 13.88
N LEU A 467 -12.94 -18.45 14.98
CA LEU A 467 -11.74 -19.15 15.46
C LEU A 467 -11.96 -20.63 15.81
N GLY A 468 -13.10 -20.97 16.38
CA GLY A 468 -13.38 -22.35 16.81
C GLY A 468 -13.43 -23.35 15.63
N ARG A 469 -13.91 -22.92 14.46
CA ARG A 469 -14.00 -23.76 13.27
C ARG A 469 -12.64 -23.91 12.56
N LEU A 470 -11.83 -22.86 12.53
CA LEU A 470 -10.51 -22.90 11.92
C LEU A 470 -9.57 -23.80 12.73
N ALA A 471 -9.55 -23.68 14.05
CA ALA A 471 -8.76 -24.55 14.93
C ALA A 471 -9.14 -26.02 14.77
N ALA A 472 -10.45 -26.34 14.68
CA ALA A 472 -10.93 -27.69 14.43
C ALA A 472 -10.48 -28.21 13.05
N ARG A 473 -10.61 -27.43 11.98
CA ARG A 473 -10.18 -27.83 10.61
C ARG A 473 -8.67 -27.97 10.47
N ILE A 474 -7.89 -27.11 11.14
CA ILE A 474 -6.42 -27.24 11.15
C ILE A 474 -6.00 -28.50 11.91
N ALA A 475 -6.68 -28.85 13.00
CA ALA A 475 -6.44 -30.09 13.74
C ALA A 475 -6.81 -31.34 12.91
N GLU A 476 -7.97 -31.32 12.23
CA GLU A 476 -8.38 -32.39 11.30
C GLU A 476 -7.45 -32.57 10.10
N ALA A 477 -6.79 -31.51 9.62
CA ALA A 477 -5.84 -31.58 8.52
C ALA A 477 -4.43 -32.03 8.95
N ALA A 478 -4.16 -32.05 10.25
CA ALA A 478 -2.90 -32.48 10.85
C ALA A 478 -2.92 -33.96 11.30
N GLU A 479 -4.12 -34.60 11.40
CA GLU A 479 -4.35 -36.03 11.56
C GLU A 479 -4.41 -36.76 10.20
#